data_0ac8a264706614370b91bdae4eef8359
#
_entry.id   0ac8a264706614370b91bdae4eef8359
#
_cell.length_a   1.000
_cell.length_b   1.000
_cell.length_c   1.000
_cell.angle_alpha   90.00
_cell.angle_beta   90.00
_cell.angle_gamma   90.00
#
_symmetry.space_group_name_H-M   'P 1'
#
loop_
_entity.id
_entity.type
_entity.pdbx_description
1 polymer ?
#
loop_
_entity_poly.entity_id
_entity_poly.type
_entity_poly.pdbx_seq_one_letter_code
_entity_poly.pdbx_strand_id
1 'polypeptide(L)'
;MKRKLQDKKKQWMEWLTGLFARGKELIKMVREHMAELSREQELEERKIQVLKRMIRYAGELLLVLFVFCALMQHVWIGQVQGASMRPTYQDGQFILLLRGKEYNRGDVVGVKYSAGEEKTILLKRIIAIGGDVVSCKYGQLYVNGQKISESDHTVGKTSDIPAQTVPDGSVYLLGDNREHSMDSRSFGCMSCEDIIGKVVH
;
A
#
# COMPACT_ATOMS: atom_id res chain seq x y z
N MET A 1 39.58 13.95 95.90
CA MET A 1 38.71 12.88 95.29
C MET A 1 37.69 13.46 94.34
N LYS A 2 36.97 14.55 94.62
CA LYS A 2 35.91 15.16 93.78
C LYS A 2 36.42 15.63 92.39
N ARG A 3 37.61 16.20 92.22
CA ARG A 3 38.17 16.69 90.94
C ARG A 3 38.41 15.54 89.93
N LYS A 4 38.99 14.41 90.36
CA LYS A 4 39.18 13.23 89.47
C LYS A 4 37.88 12.59 88.98
N LEU A 5 36.76 12.74 89.72
CA LEU A 5 35.46 12.25 89.32
C LEU A 5 34.81 13.18 88.28
N GLN A 6 35.04 14.46 88.37
CA GLN A 6 34.55 15.44 87.35
C GLN A 6 35.30 15.30 86.01
N ASP A 7 36.64 15.09 86.07
CA ASP A 7 37.44 14.87 84.85
C ASP A 7 37.01 13.60 84.09
N LYS A 8 36.77 12.51 84.85
CA LYS A 8 36.21 11.27 84.21
C LYS A 8 34.81 11.46 83.62
N LYS A 9 33.96 12.22 84.28
CA LYS A 9 32.62 12.53 83.71
C LYS A 9 32.73 13.37 82.41
N LYS A 10 33.64 14.34 82.39
CA LYS A 10 33.90 15.16 81.21
C LYS A 10 34.43 14.33 80.01
N GLN A 11 35.40 13.45 80.25
CA GLN A 11 35.94 12.54 79.28
C GLN A 11 34.84 11.59 78.71
N TRP A 12 33.99 11.07 79.58
CA TRP A 12 32.84 10.20 79.12
C TRP A 12 31.82 10.97 78.25
N MET A 13 31.49 12.19 78.59
CA MET A 13 30.61 13.05 77.85
C MET A 13 31.20 13.39 76.46
N GLU A 14 32.49 13.71 76.39
CA GLU A 14 33.20 13.98 75.15
C GLU A 14 33.27 12.73 74.28
N TRP A 15 33.47 11.55 74.81
CA TRP A 15 33.45 10.29 74.11
C TRP A 15 32.03 9.95 73.55
N LEU A 16 31.00 10.14 74.38
CA LEU A 16 29.60 9.96 73.97
C LEU A 16 29.22 10.91 72.85
N THR A 17 29.54 12.20 72.94
CA THR A 17 29.27 13.19 71.90
C THR A 17 29.99 12.85 70.60
N GLY A 18 31.23 12.36 70.66
CA GLY A 18 31.98 11.88 69.50
C GLY A 18 31.39 10.61 68.89
N LEU A 19 30.82 9.70 69.69
CA LEU A 19 30.15 8.51 69.24
C LEU A 19 28.81 8.88 68.49
N PHE A 20 28.02 9.81 69.09
CA PHE A 20 26.76 10.31 68.43
C PHE A 20 27.03 11.10 67.16
N ALA A 21 28.11 11.89 67.09
CA ALA A 21 28.51 12.59 65.88
C ALA A 21 28.85 11.62 64.75
N ARG A 22 29.68 10.59 65.04
CA ARG A 22 30.03 9.52 64.09
C ARG A 22 28.79 8.74 63.63
N GLY A 23 27.85 8.47 64.52
CA GLY A 23 26.57 7.83 64.19
C GLY A 23 25.74 8.66 63.23
N LYS A 24 25.66 9.98 63.43
CA LYS A 24 24.97 10.90 62.51
C LYS A 24 25.61 10.96 61.13
N GLU A 25 26.95 10.99 61.06
CA GLU A 25 27.67 10.97 59.78
C GLU A 25 27.44 9.66 59.01
N LEU A 26 27.44 8.51 59.72
CA LEU A 26 27.16 7.22 59.12
C LEU A 26 25.75 7.16 58.56
N ILE A 27 24.76 7.63 59.31
CA ILE A 27 23.35 7.70 58.84
C ILE A 27 23.22 8.61 57.63
N LYS A 28 23.95 9.73 57.60
CA LYS A 28 23.96 10.64 56.43
C LYS A 28 24.53 9.96 55.19
N MET A 29 25.69 9.31 55.30
CA MET A 29 26.30 8.56 54.18
C MET A 29 25.39 7.45 53.64
N VAL A 30 24.76 6.68 54.54
CA VAL A 30 23.81 5.63 54.12
C VAL A 30 22.63 6.24 53.40
N ARG A 31 22.07 7.36 53.86
CA ARG A 31 20.95 8.04 53.21
C ARG A 31 21.34 8.58 51.83
N GLU A 32 22.51 9.17 51.69
CA GLU A 32 23.03 9.67 50.41
C GLU A 32 23.21 8.51 49.40
N HIS A 33 23.82 7.42 49.85
CA HIS A 33 24.00 6.24 49.01
C HIS A 33 22.67 5.59 48.59
N MET A 34 21.70 5.49 49.50
CA MET A 34 20.34 5.01 49.15
C MET A 34 19.62 5.92 48.16
N ALA A 35 19.82 7.25 48.29
CA ALA A 35 19.24 8.19 47.34
C ALA A 35 19.87 8.08 45.95
N GLU A 36 21.16 7.81 45.88
CA GLU A 36 21.87 7.58 44.61
C GLU A 36 21.41 6.30 43.93
N LEU A 37 21.28 5.19 44.62
CA LEU A 37 20.73 3.94 44.11
C LEU A 37 19.29 4.10 43.60
N SER A 38 18.47 4.87 44.36
CA SER A 38 17.10 5.14 43.90
C SER A 38 17.05 5.95 42.61
N ARG A 39 17.94 6.92 42.41
CA ARG A 39 18.05 7.70 41.16
C ARG A 39 18.49 6.83 39.98
N GLU A 40 19.44 5.94 40.20
CA GLU A 40 19.89 5.00 39.16
C GLU A 40 18.73 4.08 38.72
N GLN A 41 17.97 3.53 39.68
CA GLN A 41 16.80 2.71 39.41
C GLN A 41 15.75 3.49 38.61
N GLU A 42 15.42 4.73 38.99
CA GLU A 42 14.48 5.57 38.25
C GLU A 42 14.95 5.86 36.81
N LEU A 43 16.25 6.06 36.60
CA LEU A 43 16.84 6.28 35.27
C LEU A 43 16.70 5.02 34.38
N GLU A 44 16.99 3.85 34.95
CA GLU A 44 16.84 2.59 34.23
C GLU A 44 15.37 2.30 33.88
N GLU A 45 14.43 2.55 34.77
CA GLU A 45 13.02 2.43 34.49
C GLU A 45 12.56 3.38 33.38
N ARG A 46 13.02 4.63 33.38
CA ARG A 46 12.75 5.60 32.32
C ARG A 46 13.29 5.12 30.96
N LYS A 47 14.54 4.60 30.92
CA LYS A 47 15.11 4.03 29.69
C LYS A 47 14.26 2.88 29.14
N ILE A 48 13.84 1.96 30.02
CA ILE A 48 12.98 0.84 29.65
C ILE A 48 11.63 1.33 29.11
N GLN A 49 11.03 2.34 29.74
CA GLN A 49 9.76 2.91 29.27
C GLN A 49 9.91 3.57 27.90
N VAL A 50 10.98 4.33 27.68
CA VAL A 50 11.28 4.93 26.37
C VAL A 50 11.46 3.85 25.31
N LEU A 51 12.24 2.81 25.61
CA LEU A 51 12.46 1.69 24.70
C LEU A 51 11.14 0.98 24.34
N LYS A 52 10.28 0.71 25.34
CA LYS A 52 8.96 0.12 25.10
C LYS A 52 8.08 0.98 24.19
N ARG A 53 8.12 2.31 24.36
CA ARG A 53 7.41 3.23 23.45
C ARG A 53 7.95 3.20 22.03
N MET A 54 9.28 3.22 21.88
CA MET A 54 9.94 3.13 20.57
C MET A 54 9.59 1.83 19.84
N ILE A 55 9.60 0.68 20.54
CA ILE A 55 9.22 -0.61 19.99
C ILE A 55 7.76 -0.60 19.54
N ARG A 56 6.86 0.00 20.33
CA ARG A 56 5.44 0.14 19.95
C ARG A 56 5.28 0.96 18.68
N TYR A 57 5.87 2.16 18.61
CA TYR A 57 5.79 3.01 17.42
C TYR A 57 6.42 2.36 16.18
N ALA A 58 7.53 1.64 16.36
CA ALA A 58 8.12 0.87 15.27
C ALA A 58 7.16 -0.22 14.77
N GLY A 59 6.47 -0.93 15.67
CA GLY A 59 5.46 -1.92 15.31
C GLY A 59 4.26 -1.31 14.58
N GLU A 60 3.76 -0.18 15.05
CA GLU A 60 2.67 0.55 14.38
C GLU A 60 3.08 1.02 12.97
N LEU A 61 4.29 1.56 12.83
CA LEU A 61 4.82 1.97 11.53
C LEU A 61 4.96 0.79 10.57
N LEU A 62 5.49 -0.34 11.04
CA LEU A 62 5.61 -1.56 10.23
C LEU A 62 4.24 -2.08 9.78
N LEU A 63 3.24 -2.04 10.66
CA LEU A 63 1.87 -2.42 10.31
C LEU A 63 1.30 -1.52 9.22
N VAL A 64 1.46 -0.21 9.35
CA VAL A 64 1.00 0.77 8.34
C VAL A 64 1.69 0.53 7.01
N LEU A 65 3.01 0.32 7.00
CA LEU A 65 3.78 0.01 5.80
C LEU A 65 3.33 -1.32 5.17
N PHE A 66 3.06 -2.33 5.98
CA PHE A 66 2.56 -3.63 5.49
C PHE A 66 1.20 -3.48 4.81
N VAL A 67 0.24 -2.77 5.46
CA VAL A 67 -1.08 -2.51 4.89
C VAL A 67 -0.96 -1.69 3.60
N PHE A 68 -0.11 -0.65 3.60
CA PHE A 68 0.15 0.16 2.42
C PHE A 68 0.70 -0.68 1.26
N CYS A 69 1.71 -1.51 1.50
CA CYS A 69 2.27 -2.41 0.49
C CYS A 69 1.22 -3.40 -0.03
N ALA A 70 0.38 -3.96 0.86
CA ALA A 70 -0.68 -4.88 0.47
C ALA A 70 -1.72 -4.20 -0.44
N LEU A 71 -2.09 -2.95 -0.16
CA LEU A 71 -2.99 -2.17 -1.01
C LEU A 71 -2.34 -1.82 -2.35
N MET A 72 -1.06 -1.45 -2.36
CA MET A 72 -0.33 -1.08 -3.58
C MET A 72 -0.17 -2.24 -4.56
N GLN A 73 -0.27 -3.49 -4.14
CA GLN A 73 -0.25 -4.66 -5.05
C GLN A 73 -1.45 -4.71 -6.01
N HIS A 74 -2.53 -3.98 -5.70
CA HIS A 74 -3.74 -3.94 -6.51
C HIS A 74 -3.84 -2.69 -7.40
N VAL A 75 -2.87 -1.81 -7.30
CA VAL A 75 -2.86 -0.51 -7.98
C VAL A 75 -1.70 -0.45 -8.96
N TRP A 76 -1.99 -0.10 -10.22
CA TRP A 76 -1.00 0.14 -11.24
C TRP A 76 -1.16 1.55 -11.80
N ILE A 77 -0.06 2.26 -11.93
CA ILE A 77 -0.01 3.56 -12.60
C ILE A 77 0.64 3.36 -13.95
N GLY A 78 -0.02 3.77 -15.01
CA GLY A 78 0.48 3.67 -16.37
C GLY A 78 0.39 5.01 -17.08
N GLN A 79 1.15 5.15 -18.16
CA GLN A 79 1.04 6.25 -19.09
C GLN A 79 0.54 5.73 -20.42
N VAL A 80 -0.50 6.34 -20.96
CA VAL A 80 -1.10 6.00 -22.27
C VAL A 80 -0.11 6.30 -23.36
N GLN A 81 0.14 5.34 -24.24
CA GLN A 81 0.98 5.52 -25.41
C GLN A 81 0.16 5.29 -26.68
N GLY A 82 0.29 6.23 -27.62
CA GLY A 82 -0.38 6.16 -28.91
C GLY A 82 -1.83 6.67 -28.90
N ALA A 83 -2.51 6.45 -30.00
CA ALA A 83 -3.81 7.07 -30.31
C ALA A 83 -4.99 6.10 -30.25
N SER A 84 -4.77 4.83 -29.88
CA SER A 84 -5.79 3.77 -29.99
C SER A 84 -7.02 3.96 -29.11
N MET A 85 -6.92 4.76 -28.05
CA MET A 85 -8.01 5.05 -27.12
C MET A 85 -8.54 6.48 -27.21
N ARG A 86 -8.16 7.24 -28.25
CA ARG A 86 -8.78 8.53 -28.53
C ARG A 86 -10.23 8.36 -28.94
N PRO A 87 -11.13 9.26 -28.56
CA PRO A 87 -10.93 10.51 -27.84
C PRO A 87 -10.85 10.34 -26.31
N THR A 88 -11.17 9.16 -25.76
CA THR A 88 -11.33 8.92 -24.33
C THR A 88 -10.04 9.15 -23.55
N TYR A 89 -8.89 8.70 -24.08
CA TYR A 89 -7.58 8.90 -23.48
C TYR A 89 -6.60 9.48 -24.49
N GLN A 90 -5.82 10.45 -24.02
CA GLN A 90 -4.80 11.13 -24.83
C GLN A 90 -3.44 10.44 -24.68
N ASP A 91 -2.62 10.54 -25.72
CA ASP A 91 -1.21 10.15 -25.66
C ASP A 91 -0.49 10.90 -24.54
N GLY A 92 0.32 10.22 -23.73
CA GLY A 92 1.01 10.80 -22.59
C GLY A 92 0.16 10.92 -21.31
N GLN A 93 -1.15 10.68 -21.33
CA GLN A 93 -2.02 10.79 -20.17
C GLN A 93 -1.71 9.69 -19.12
N PHE A 94 -1.61 10.09 -17.85
CA PHE A 94 -1.51 9.13 -16.76
C PHE A 94 -2.86 8.54 -16.40
N ILE A 95 -2.88 7.24 -16.14
CA ILE A 95 -4.06 6.48 -15.76
C ILE A 95 -3.75 5.61 -14.54
N LEU A 96 -4.79 5.38 -13.74
CA LEU A 96 -4.76 4.48 -12.60
C LEU A 96 -5.55 3.22 -12.97
N LEU A 97 -4.91 2.06 -12.81
CA LEU A 97 -5.52 0.77 -13.04
C LEU A 97 -5.69 0.04 -11.71
N LEU A 98 -6.90 -0.42 -11.43
CA LEU A 98 -7.18 -1.26 -10.27
C LEU A 98 -7.43 -2.70 -10.71
N ARG A 99 -6.72 -3.63 -10.10
CA ARG A 99 -6.94 -5.05 -10.31
C ARG A 99 -8.27 -5.45 -9.66
N GLY A 100 -9.23 -5.89 -10.49
CA GLY A 100 -10.53 -6.37 -10.06
C GLY A 100 -10.64 -7.90 -10.18
N LYS A 101 -11.72 -8.45 -9.61
CA LYS A 101 -12.11 -9.85 -9.81
C LYS A 101 -13.09 -10.02 -10.96
N GLU A 102 -13.82 -8.96 -11.28
CA GLU A 102 -14.87 -8.96 -12.28
C GLU A 102 -14.68 -7.77 -13.23
N TYR A 103 -14.87 -8.05 -14.50
CA TYR A 103 -14.81 -7.08 -15.58
C TYR A 103 -16.11 -7.08 -16.37
N ASN A 104 -16.60 -5.89 -16.70
CA ASN A 104 -17.88 -5.69 -17.37
C ASN A 104 -17.70 -5.09 -18.76
N ARG A 105 -18.71 -5.23 -19.59
CA ARG A 105 -18.77 -4.53 -20.88
C ARG A 105 -18.69 -3.01 -20.63
N GLY A 106 -17.90 -2.33 -21.43
CA GLY A 106 -17.63 -0.90 -21.29
C GLY A 106 -16.42 -0.55 -20.43
N ASP A 107 -15.93 -1.44 -19.56
CA ASP A 107 -14.71 -1.18 -18.77
C ASP A 107 -13.50 -0.98 -19.71
N VAL A 108 -12.67 0.01 -19.39
CA VAL A 108 -11.37 0.18 -20.06
C VAL A 108 -10.30 -0.51 -19.21
N VAL A 109 -9.57 -1.42 -19.83
CA VAL A 109 -8.62 -2.30 -19.14
C VAL A 109 -7.23 -2.23 -19.76
N GLY A 110 -6.23 -2.38 -18.92
CA GLY A 110 -4.86 -2.70 -19.33
C GLY A 110 -4.71 -4.22 -19.45
N VAL A 111 -4.26 -4.71 -20.60
CA VAL A 111 -4.09 -6.14 -20.85
C VAL A 111 -2.68 -6.45 -21.33
N LYS A 112 -2.08 -7.52 -20.82
CA LYS A 112 -0.77 -8.02 -21.27
C LYS A 112 -0.96 -8.64 -22.65
N TYR A 113 -0.21 -8.15 -23.61
CA TYR A 113 -0.15 -8.70 -24.95
C TYR A 113 1.27 -9.13 -25.29
N SER A 114 1.41 -10.32 -25.87
CA SER A 114 2.71 -10.86 -26.30
C SER A 114 2.64 -11.21 -27.79
N ALA A 115 3.51 -10.60 -28.57
CA ALA A 115 3.73 -10.92 -29.98
C ALA A 115 5.16 -11.47 -30.13
N GLY A 116 5.32 -12.79 -30.07
CA GLY A 116 6.63 -13.42 -30.02
C GLY A 116 7.38 -13.08 -28.73
N GLU A 117 8.57 -12.48 -28.84
CA GLU A 117 9.38 -12.06 -27.68
C GLU A 117 8.96 -10.70 -27.11
N GLU A 118 8.24 -9.88 -27.87
CA GLU A 118 7.78 -8.58 -27.42
C GLU A 118 6.58 -8.72 -26.49
N LYS A 119 6.72 -8.13 -25.29
CA LYS A 119 5.66 -8.03 -24.29
C LYS A 119 5.30 -6.58 -24.12
N THR A 120 4.01 -6.26 -24.28
CA THR A 120 3.49 -4.90 -24.10
C THR A 120 2.20 -4.92 -23.32
N ILE A 121 1.80 -3.77 -22.82
CA ILE A 121 0.48 -3.57 -22.20
C ILE A 121 -0.36 -2.73 -23.15
N LEU A 122 -1.48 -3.29 -23.54
CA LEU A 122 -2.45 -2.58 -24.38
C LEU A 122 -3.56 -2.02 -23.50
N LEU A 123 -3.95 -0.77 -23.75
CA LEU A 123 -5.15 -0.18 -23.17
C LEU A 123 -6.29 -0.34 -24.16
N LYS A 124 -7.38 -1.02 -23.76
CA LYS A 124 -8.53 -1.32 -24.63
C LYS A 124 -9.83 -1.32 -23.84
N ARG A 125 -10.96 -1.19 -24.56
CA ARG A 125 -12.30 -1.30 -23.97
C ARG A 125 -12.86 -2.69 -24.16
N ILE A 126 -13.47 -3.24 -23.11
CA ILE A 126 -14.22 -4.50 -23.15
C ILE A 126 -15.54 -4.27 -23.89
N ILE A 127 -15.72 -4.96 -25.00
CA ILE A 127 -16.95 -4.92 -25.79
C ILE A 127 -17.86 -6.09 -25.45
N ALA A 128 -17.26 -7.27 -25.28
CA ALA A 128 -18.00 -8.48 -24.95
C ALA A 128 -17.19 -9.33 -23.97
N ILE A 129 -17.88 -10.11 -23.15
CA ILE A 129 -17.31 -11.01 -22.13
C ILE A 129 -17.66 -12.46 -22.44
N GLY A 130 -17.08 -13.41 -21.74
CA GLY A 130 -17.34 -14.85 -21.91
C GLY A 130 -18.84 -15.19 -22.05
N GLY A 131 -19.17 -15.98 -23.03
CA GLY A 131 -20.54 -16.36 -23.39
C GLY A 131 -21.26 -15.38 -24.32
N ASP A 132 -20.74 -14.17 -24.53
CA ASP A 132 -21.35 -13.21 -25.48
C ASP A 132 -21.05 -13.57 -26.92
N VAL A 133 -22.00 -13.22 -27.80
CA VAL A 133 -21.81 -13.24 -29.27
C VAL A 133 -21.55 -11.83 -29.76
N VAL A 134 -20.35 -11.58 -30.27
CA VAL A 134 -19.97 -10.28 -30.87
C VAL A 134 -19.97 -10.36 -32.36
N SER A 135 -20.48 -9.32 -33.04
CA SER A 135 -20.41 -9.16 -34.50
C SER A 135 -20.42 -7.69 -34.91
N CYS A 136 -19.86 -7.38 -36.06
CA CYS A 136 -19.99 -6.05 -36.66
C CYS A 136 -20.35 -6.19 -38.14
N LYS A 137 -21.33 -5.42 -38.58
CA LYS A 137 -21.74 -5.41 -39.98
C LYS A 137 -22.03 -3.97 -40.43
N TYR A 138 -21.43 -3.60 -41.54
CA TYR A 138 -21.54 -2.24 -42.11
C TYR A 138 -21.13 -1.14 -41.08
N GLY A 139 -20.13 -1.41 -40.24
CA GLY A 139 -19.67 -0.48 -39.22
C GLY A 139 -20.57 -0.40 -37.99
N GLN A 140 -21.58 -1.26 -37.89
CA GLN A 140 -22.48 -1.32 -36.75
C GLN A 140 -22.15 -2.52 -35.87
N LEU A 141 -21.79 -2.28 -34.60
CA LEU A 141 -21.43 -3.30 -33.62
C LEU A 141 -22.69 -3.87 -32.95
N TYR A 142 -22.69 -5.19 -32.77
CA TYR A 142 -23.75 -5.94 -32.09
C TYR A 142 -23.13 -6.85 -31.02
N VAL A 143 -23.78 -6.94 -29.88
CA VAL A 143 -23.50 -7.92 -28.85
C VAL A 143 -24.78 -8.64 -28.46
N ASN A 144 -24.80 -9.97 -28.58
CA ASN A 144 -26.00 -10.82 -28.40
C ASN A 144 -27.18 -10.39 -29.28
N GLY A 145 -26.87 -9.96 -30.50
CA GLY A 145 -27.88 -9.48 -31.46
C GLY A 145 -28.41 -8.06 -31.19
N GLN A 146 -28.02 -7.43 -30.10
CA GLN A 146 -28.41 -6.06 -29.79
C GLN A 146 -27.33 -5.08 -30.28
N LYS A 147 -27.82 -4.02 -30.96
CA LYS A 147 -26.97 -2.94 -31.44
C LYS A 147 -26.37 -2.18 -30.26
N ILE A 148 -25.03 -2.00 -30.26
CA ILE A 148 -24.33 -1.22 -29.28
C ILE A 148 -24.22 0.23 -29.76
N SER A 149 -24.61 1.19 -28.89
CA SER A 149 -24.39 2.61 -29.13
C SER A 149 -22.95 2.98 -28.75
N GLU A 150 -22.20 3.53 -29.70
CA GLU A 150 -20.79 3.82 -29.55
C GLU A 150 -20.46 5.30 -29.68
N SER A 151 -21.48 6.16 -29.84
CA SER A 151 -21.32 7.55 -30.29
C SER A 151 -20.48 8.45 -29.38
N ASP A 152 -20.42 8.15 -28.09
CA ASP A 152 -19.85 9.11 -27.10
C ASP A 152 -18.37 8.97 -26.89
N HIS A 153 -17.76 7.84 -27.22
CA HIS A 153 -16.36 7.53 -26.97
C HIS A 153 -15.65 6.83 -28.13
N THR A 154 -16.25 6.74 -29.28
CA THR A 154 -15.70 5.99 -30.42
C THR A 154 -15.45 6.91 -31.59
N VAL A 155 -14.31 6.76 -32.24
CA VAL A 155 -13.94 7.47 -33.48
C VAL A 155 -13.59 6.45 -34.56
N GLY A 156 -14.01 6.76 -35.79
CA GLY A 156 -13.81 5.90 -36.96
C GLY A 156 -14.83 4.78 -37.05
N LYS A 157 -14.71 3.99 -38.11
CA LYS A 157 -15.62 2.88 -38.38
C LYS A 157 -15.01 1.55 -37.93
N THR A 158 -15.81 0.76 -37.22
CA THR A 158 -15.42 -0.62 -36.91
C THR A 158 -15.50 -1.46 -38.20
N SER A 159 -14.40 -2.15 -38.53
CA SER A 159 -14.40 -3.14 -39.63
C SER A 159 -15.36 -4.28 -39.32
N ASP A 160 -15.86 -4.93 -40.36
CA ASP A 160 -16.79 -6.05 -40.22
C ASP A 160 -16.16 -7.17 -39.40
N ILE A 161 -16.90 -7.70 -38.46
CA ILE A 161 -16.54 -8.80 -37.57
C ILE A 161 -17.56 -9.91 -37.76
N PRO A 162 -17.15 -11.10 -38.25
CA PRO A 162 -18.04 -12.26 -38.30
C PRO A 162 -18.59 -12.56 -36.91
N ALA A 163 -19.86 -13.01 -36.86
CA ALA A 163 -20.42 -13.40 -35.57
C ALA A 163 -19.58 -14.50 -34.90
N GLN A 164 -19.11 -14.24 -33.69
CA GLN A 164 -18.30 -15.16 -32.93
C GLN A 164 -18.64 -15.11 -31.44
N THR A 165 -18.62 -16.26 -30.79
CA THR A 165 -18.82 -16.36 -29.35
C THR A 165 -17.50 -16.12 -28.65
N VAL A 166 -17.53 -15.26 -27.64
CA VAL A 166 -16.38 -15.04 -26.74
C VAL A 166 -16.26 -16.24 -25.81
N PRO A 167 -15.09 -16.90 -25.75
CA PRO A 167 -14.88 -18.04 -24.85
C PRO A 167 -15.05 -17.65 -23.39
N ASP A 168 -15.49 -18.60 -22.56
CA ASP A 168 -15.56 -18.39 -21.11
C ASP A 168 -14.19 -17.99 -20.54
N GLY A 169 -14.20 -17.07 -19.58
CA GLY A 169 -12.97 -16.52 -19.00
C GLY A 169 -12.17 -15.60 -19.94
N SER A 170 -12.74 -15.20 -21.07
CA SER A 170 -12.11 -14.30 -22.05
C SER A 170 -12.96 -13.04 -22.28
N VAL A 171 -12.32 -12.05 -22.90
CA VAL A 171 -12.93 -10.79 -23.28
C VAL A 171 -12.62 -10.44 -24.73
N TYR A 172 -13.54 -9.75 -25.39
CA TYR A 172 -13.34 -9.15 -26.70
C TYR A 172 -13.09 -7.66 -26.53
N LEU A 173 -11.96 -7.20 -27.00
CA LEU A 173 -11.43 -5.87 -26.74
C LEU A 173 -11.38 -5.05 -28.03
N LEU A 174 -11.83 -3.78 -27.97
CA LEU A 174 -11.60 -2.82 -29.03
C LEU A 174 -10.97 -1.55 -28.52
N GLY A 175 -10.19 -0.89 -29.36
CA GLY A 175 -9.78 0.48 -29.12
C GLY A 175 -10.92 1.46 -29.45
N ASP A 176 -10.99 2.58 -28.75
CA ASP A 176 -12.00 3.63 -29.02
C ASP A 176 -11.71 4.31 -30.34
N ASN A 177 -10.46 4.41 -30.76
CA ASN A 177 -10.09 4.82 -32.12
C ASN A 177 -10.04 3.59 -33.04
N ARG A 178 -11.17 3.27 -33.65
CA ARG A 178 -11.39 2.04 -34.42
C ARG A 178 -10.42 1.84 -35.59
N GLU A 179 -10.04 2.91 -36.26
CA GLU A 179 -9.18 2.86 -37.45
C GLU A 179 -7.70 2.79 -37.06
N HIS A 180 -7.37 3.22 -35.87
CA HIS A 180 -5.96 3.27 -35.36
C HIS A 180 -5.77 2.41 -34.12
N SER A 181 -6.33 1.19 -34.09
CA SER A 181 -6.20 0.27 -32.99
C SER A 181 -5.85 -1.14 -33.44
N MET A 182 -4.79 -1.68 -32.88
CA MET A 182 -4.54 -3.12 -32.85
C MET A 182 -5.29 -3.71 -31.65
N ASP A 183 -6.30 -4.54 -31.89
CA ASP A 183 -7.21 -5.07 -30.89
C ASP A 183 -7.73 -6.47 -31.28
N SER A 184 -8.80 -6.95 -30.64
CA SER A 184 -9.32 -8.31 -30.84
C SER A 184 -9.70 -8.62 -32.29
N ARG A 185 -9.86 -7.63 -33.14
CA ARG A 185 -10.03 -7.84 -34.59
C ARG A 185 -8.79 -8.45 -35.23
N SER A 186 -7.62 -8.18 -34.65
CA SER A 186 -6.32 -8.67 -35.17
C SER A 186 -5.79 -9.88 -34.39
N PHE A 187 -5.98 -9.92 -33.08
CA PHE A 187 -5.39 -10.97 -32.24
C PHE A 187 -6.42 -11.89 -31.55
N GLY A 188 -7.73 -11.69 -31.79
CA GLY A 188 -8.78 -12.51 -31.15
C GLY A 188 -9.13 -12.11 -29.72
N CYS A 189 -9.87 -12.99 -29.03
CA CYS A 189 -10.21 -12.81 -27.62
C CYS A 189 -8.98 -12.93 -26.73
N MET A 190 -8.97 -12.18 -25.62
CA MET A 190 -7.92 -12.22 -24.61
C MET A 190 -8.42 -12.86 -23.32
N SER A 191 -7.58 -13.61 -22.63
CA SER A 191 -7.90 -14.16 -21.31
C SER A 191 -8.10 -13.06 -20.28
N CYS A 192 -9.08 -13.22 -19.39
CA CYS A 192 -9.24 -12.35 -18.22
C CYS A 192 -8.02 -12.36 -17.29
N GLU A 193 -7.21 -13.43 -17.32
CA GLU A 193 -5.96 -13.54 -16.53
C GLU A 193 -4.88 -12.57 -17.01
N ASP A 194 -4.93 -12.18 -18.29
CA ASP A 194 -3.98 -11.20 -18.85
C ASP A 194 -4.35 -9.75 -18.51
N ILE A 195 -5.53 -9.52 -17.93
CA ILE A 195 -5.94 -8.19 -17.50
C ILE A 195 -5.18 -7.80 -16.23
N ILE A 196 -4.41 -6.72 -16.29
CA ILE A 196 -3.67 -6.18 -15.15
C ILE A 196 -4.56 -5.32 -14.23
N GLY A 197 -5.61 -4.71 -14.77
CA GLY A 197 -6.57 -3.91 -14.04
C GLY A 197 -7.46 -3.10 -14.96
N LYS A 198 -8.53 -2.52 -14.37
CA LYS A 198 -9.40 -1.57 -15.08
C LYS A 198 -9.09 -0.14 -14.66
N VAL A 199 -9.25 0.79 -15.59
CA VAL A 199 -9.06 2.21 -15.35
C VAL A 199 -10.13 2.73 -14.41
N VAL A 200 -9.69 3.52 -13.44
CA VAL A 200 -10.56 4.24 -12.50
C VAL A 200 -10.59 5.70 -12.90
N HIS A 201 -11.78 6.23 -12.96
CA HIS A 201 -12.04 7.65 -13.25
C HIS A 201 -12.15 8.46 -11.98
#